data_f9b7ab5c948bee706afec381e3e89331
#
_entry.id   f9b7ab5c948bee706afec381e3e89331
#
_cell.length_a   1.000
_cell.length_b   1.000
_cell.length_c   1.000
_cell.angle_alpha   90.00
_cell.angle_beta   90.00
_cell.angle_gamma   90.00
#
_symmetry.space_group_name_H-M   'P 1'
#
loop_
_entity.id
_entity.type
_entity.pdbx_description
1 polymer ?
#
loop_
_entity_poly.entity_id
_entity_poly.type
_entity_poly.pdbx_seq_one_letter_code
_entity_poly.pdbx_strand_id
1 'polypeptide(L)'
;MNGNISAYRNKITALPATVAANGTFGGNGVESVIGHPNGAQVGYVADGIFKSQAEIDNHATQEGAGLGRIRWRDLDGNGVINEKDQQWIYDPTPAFSYGLNIYLEYKNFDLTMFWQGVQGVDVISDLKKETDLWSGLNIGFLNKGKRVLDAWSPTNPDSDIPALSRDDVNNEKRVSTYFVENGSFLKLRNLQIGYNVPQNFAKKMKMERLRLYLSAQNLLTIKSKDFTGVDPENPNYGYPIPLNLTFGINVSF
;
A
#
# COMPACT_ATOMS: atom_id res chain seq x y z
N MET A 1 -2.50 -8.47 29.34
CA MET A 1 -2.92 -8.43 27.93
C MET A 1 -3.96 -7.34 27.76
N ASN A 2 -3.79 -6.45 26.78
CA ASN A 2 -4.70 -5.33 26.53
C ASN A 2 -4.82 -5.13 25.01
N GLY A 3 -6.05 -4.99 24.51
CA GLY A 3 -6.33 -4.80 23.09
C GLY A 3 -7.32 -3.68 22.86
N ASN A 4 -7.24 -3.06 21.69
CA ASN A 4 -8.19 -2.09 21.21
C ASN A 4 -8.52 -2.35 19.74
N ILE A 5 -9.69 -1.91 19.33
CA ILE A 5 -10.12 -1.86 17.94
C ILE A 5 -10.82 -0.53 17.72
N SER A 6 -10.58 0.09 16.59
CA SER A 6 -11.25 1.32 16.18
C SER A 6 -11.65 1.28 14.71
N ALA A 7 -12.78 1.89 14.43
CA ALA A 7 -13.28 2.12 13.07
C ALA A 7 -13.87 3.53 13.00
N TYR A 8 -13.64 4.20 11.90
CA TYR A 8 -14.31 5.48 11.63
C TYR A 8 -14.73 5.51 10.17
N ARG A 9 -15.66 6.37 9.87
CA ARG A 9 -16.10 6.68 8.52
C ARG A 9 -16.21 8.17 8.38
N ASN A 10 -15.81 8.67 7.24
CA ASN A 10 -15.99 10.07 6.87
C ASN A 10 -16.52 10.15 5.44
N LYS A 11 -17.16 11.24 5.10
CA LYS A 11 -17.57 11.57 3.74
C LYS A 11 -17.58 13.07 3.54
N ILE A 12 -17.20 13.50 2.37
CA ILE A 12 -17.33 14.87 1.93
C ILE A 12 -18.80 15.13 1.65
N THR A 13 -19.41 16.08 2.37
CA THR A 13 -20.83 16.41 2.21
C THR A 13 -21.05 17.57 1.26
N ALA A 14 -20.09 18.49 1.19
CA ALA A 14 -20.13 19.63 0.29
C ALA A 14 -18.71 20.10 -0.05
N LEU A 15 -18.58 20.73 -1.20
CA LEU A 15 -17.39 21.44 -1.65
C LEU A 15 -17.77 22.86 -2.07
N PRO A 16 -16.84 23.83 -2.05
CA PRO A 16 -17.10 25.15 -2.62
C PRO A 16 -17.60 25.05 -4.05
N ALA A 17 -18.53 25.91 -4.42
CA ALA A 17 -19.17 25.87 -5.74
C ALA A 17 -18.16 25.95 -6.90
N THR A 18 -17.07 26.69 -6.73
CA THR A 18 -15.99 26.82 -7.70
C THR A 18 -15.22 25.50 -7.91
N VAL A 19 -15.13 24.67 -6.88
CA VAL A 19 -14.47 23.35 -6.93
C VAL A 19 -15.44 22.30 -7.47
N ALA A 20 -16.69 22.32 -7.00
CA ALA A 20 -17.74 21.38 -7.44
C ALA A 20 -18.09 21.54 -8.92
N ALA A 21 -17.95 22.75 -9.49
CA ALA A 21 -18.23 23.02 -10.90
C ALA A 21 -17.15 22.52 -11.86
N ASN A 22 -15.94 22.23 -11.38
CA ASN A 22 -14.78 21.88 -12.21
C ASN A 22 -14.59 20.37 -12.40
N GLY A 23 -15.40 19.53 -11.78
CA GLY A 23 -15.21 18.08 -11.85
C GLY A 23 -16.46 17.36 -12.32
N THR A 24 -16.29 16.36 -13.15
CA THR A 24 -17.34 15.45 -13.64
C THR A 24 -18.07 14.75 -12.46
N PHE A 25 -17.43 14.67 -11.31
CA PHE A 25 -17.89 13.97 -10.12
C PHE A 25 -18.13 14.90 -8.92
N GLY A 26 -18.23 16.21 -9.16
CA GLY A 26 -18.47 17.18 -8.08
C GLY A 26 -17.30 17.36 -7.12
N GLY A 27 -16.07 17.36 -7.64
CA GLY A 27 -14.85 17.52 -6.86
C GLY A 27 -13.74 18.26 -7.62
N ASN A 28 -12.55 18.28 -7.06
CA ASN A 28 -11.37 18.86 -7.69
C ASN A 28 -10.68 17.88 -8.68
N GLY A 29 -11.45 17.11 -9.40
CA GLY A 29 -10.98 16.09 -10.30
C GLY A 29 -10.85 14.73 -9.60
N VAL A 30 -9.65 14.32 -9.20
CA VAL A 30 -9.38 12.94 -8.74
C VAL A 30 -9.30 12.76 -7.23
N GLU A 31 -9.23 13.85 -6.44
CA GLU A 31 -8.85 13.73 -5.02
C GLU A 31 -9.99 14.00 -4.03
N SER A 32 -11.09 14.57 -4.47
CA SER A 32 -12.19 14.95 -3.58
C SER A 32 -13.51 14.74 -4.28
N VAL A 33 -14.26 13.74 -3.83
CA VAL A 33 -15.54 13.30 -4.43
C VAL A 33 -16.66 13.46 -3.40
N ILE A 34 -17.68 14.24 -3.72
CA ILE A 34 -18.84 14.41 -2.81
C ILE A 34 -19.51 13.06 -2.57
N GLY A 35 -19.81 12.77 -1.30
CA GLY A 35 -20.39 11.49 -0.88
C GLY A 35 -19.38 10.40 -0.56
N HIS A 36 -18.10 10.61 -0.88
CA HIS A 36 -17.00 9.67 -0.64
C HIS A 36 -16.03 10.17 0.44
N PRO A 37 -15.17 9.31 0.99
CA PRO A 37 -14.18 9.70 1.98
C PRO A 37 -13.24 10.80 1.47
N ASN A 38 -12.70 11.58 2.39
CA ASN A 38 -11.63 12.51 2.07
C ASN A 38 -10.41 11.75 1.55
N GLY A 39 -9.85 12.19 0.42
CA GLY A 39 -8.75 11.51 -0.28
C GLY A 39 -9.19 10.36 -1.18
N ALA A 40 -10.50 10.07 -1.29
CA ALA A 40 -11.01 9.14 -2.29
C ALA A 40 -10.70 9.64 -3.71
N GLN A 41 -10.35 8.72 -4.60
CA GLN A 41 -9.98 9.07 -5.97
C GLN A 41 -10.92 8.44 -7.00
N VAL A 42 -11.11 9.19 -8.08
CA VAL A 42 -11.78 8.76 -9.29
C VAL A 42 -10.74 8.38 -10.34
N GLY A 43 -11.01 7.36 -11.12
CA GLY A 43 -10.11 6.92 -12.16
C GLY A 43 -10.69 5.82 -13.02
N TYR A 44 -9.89 5.33 -13.93
CA TYR A 44 -10.26 4.27 -14.86
C TYR A 44 -10.19 2.89 -14.22
N VAL A 45 -11.07 1.99 -14.68
CA VAL A 45 -11.03 0.59 -14.27
C VAL A 45 -10.17 -0.19 -15.27
N ALA A 46 -9.05 -0.72 -14.82
CA ALA A 46 -8.24 -1.66 -15.59
C ALA A 46 -8.94 -3.04 -15.58
N ASP A 47 -9.20 -3.57 -16.74
CA ASP A 47 -9.86 -4.86 -16.97
C ASP A 47 -8.89 -5.88 -17.59
N GLY A 48 -7.66 -5.91 -17.09
CA GLY A 48 -6.57 -6.71 -17.61
C GLY A 48 -5.78 -6.00 -18.71
N ILE A 49 -5.15 -6.79 -19.56
CA ILE A 49 -4.37 -6.33 -20.73
C ILE A 49 -4.88 -7.03 -21.99
N PHE A 50 -4.69 -6.41 -23.14
CA PHE A 50 -5.02 -7.05 -24.42
C PHE A 50 -4.04 -8.18 -24.73
N LYS A 51 -4.55 -9.40 -24.78
CA LYS A 51 -3.74 -10.62 -25.04
C LYS A 51 -3.82 -11.09 -26.48
N SER A 52 -4.83 -10.66 -27.25
CA SER A 52 -5.05 -11.03 -28.64
C SER A 52 -5.59 -9.87 -29.47
N GLN A 53 -5.41 -9.96 -30.80
CA GLN A 53 -5.99 -9.00 -31.73
C GLN A 53 -7.53 -9.03 -31.68
N ALA A 54 -8.12 -10.20 -31.50
CA ALA A 54 -9.57 -10.34 -31.39
C ALA A 54 -10.14 -9.59 -30.16
N GLU A 55 -9.41 -9.52 -29.05
CA GLU A 55 -9.81 -8.71 -27.92
C GLU A 55 -9.80 -7.22 -28.26
N ILE A 56 -8.80 -6.74 -29.02
CA ILE A 56 -8.71 -5.34 -29.43
C ILE A 56 -9.87 -5.01 -30.41
N ASP A 57 -10.12 -5.86 -31.37
CA ASP A 57 -11.13 -5.65 -32.40
C ASP A 57 -12.57 -5.64 -31.85
N ASN A 58 -12.82 -6.37 -30.76
CA ASN A 58 -14.13 -6.46 -30.09
C ASN A 58 -14.27 -5.50 -28.88
N HIS A 59 -13.26 -4.72 -28.58
CA HIS A 59 -13.29 -3.78 -27.46
C HIS A 59 -13.83 -2.41 -27.90
N ALA A 60 -14.29 -1.60 -26.92
CA ALA A 60 -14.56 -0.18 -27.15
C ALA A 60 -13.31 0.52 -27.74
N THR A 61 -13.53 1.51 -28.56
CA THR A 61 -12.42 2.29 -29.15
C THR A 61 -11.57 2.92 -28.05
N GLN A 62 -10.34 2.48 -27.92
CA GLN A 62 -9.40 2.94 -26.91
C GLN A 62 -8.16 3.49 -27.60
N GLU A 63 -7.82 4.74 -27.30
CA GLU A 63 -6.60 5.36 -27.82
C GLU A 63 -5.37 4.58 -27.38
N GLY A 64 -4.49 4.24 -28.32
CA GLY A 64 -3.29 3.47 -28.06
C GLY A 64 -3.52 2.00 -27.70
N ALA A 65 -4.71 1.45 -27.97
CA ALA A 65 -4.96 0.01 -27.82
C ALA A 65 -3.93 -0.81 -28.62
N GLY A 66 -3.45 -1.90 -28.04
CA GLY A 66 -2.47 -2.78 -28.65
C GLY A 66 -2.18 -3.99 -27.77
N LEU A 67 -1.53 -4.99 -28.33
CA LEU A 67 -1.15 -6.19 -27.60
C LEU A 67 -0.26 -5.84 -26.40
N GLY A 68 -0.58 -6.40 -25.24
CA GLY A 68 0.11 -6.14 -24.00
C GLY A 68 -0.19 -4.77 -23.36
N ARG A 69 -1.09 -3.97 -23.93
CA ARG A 69 -1.52 -2.69 -23.34
C ARG A 69 -2.65 -2.90 -22.34
N ILE A 70 -2.73 -2.05 -21.30
CA ILE A 70 -3.83 -2.10 -20.33
C ILE A 70 -5.15 -1.85 -21.06
N ARG A 71 -6.13 -2.70 -20.79
CA ARG A 71 -7.49 -2.59 -21.31
C ARG A 71 -8.34 -1.84 -20.28
N TRP A 72 -8.94 -0.73 -20.69
CA TRP A 72 -9.81 0.08 -19.86
C TRP A 72 -11.27 -0.32 -20.06
N ARG A 73 -12.04 -0.37 -18.98
CA ARG A 73 -13.44 -0.74 -19.04
C ARG A 73 -14.29 0.43 -19.55
N ASP A 74 -15.11 0.16 -20.57
CA ASP A 74 -16.20 1.04 -21.00
C ASP A 74 -17.33 0.94 -19.97
N LEU A 75 -17.52 1.97 -19.17
CA LEU A 75 -18.48 1.96 -18.08
C LEU A 75 -19.86 2.47 -18.49
N ASP A 76 -19.94 3.41 -19.44
CA ASP A 76 -21.19 3.95 -19.92
C ASP A 76 -21.75 3.20 -21.16
N GLY A 77 -20.97 2.26 -21.73
CA GLY A 77 -21.38 1.41 -22.84
C GLY A 77 -21.47 2.14 -24.18
N ASN A 78 -20.78 3.27 -24.32
CA ASN A 78 -20.87 4.10 -25.53
C ASN A 78 -19.93 3.64 -26.65
N GLY A 79 -19.08 2.63 -26.38
CA GLY A 79 -18.14 2.05 -27.34
C GLY A 79 -16.85 2.87 -27.52
N VAL A 80 -16.57 3.85 -26.66
CA VAL A 80 -15.36 4.69 -26.71
C VAL A 80 -14.86 4.97 -25.29
N ILE A 81 -13.61 4.64 -25.02
CA ILE A 81 -12.98 4.93 -23.72
C ILE A 81 -12.64 6.44 -23.62
N ASN A 82 -13.30 7.10 -22.70
CA ASN A 82 -13.15 8.54 -22.46
C ASN A 82 -13.34 8.91 -20.96
N GLU A 83 -13.45 10.18 -20.63
CA GLU A 83 -13.56 10.64 -19.24
C GLU A 83 -14.85 10.18 -18.52
N LYS A 84 -15.87 9.74 -19.24
CA LYS A 84 -17.09 9.18 -18.65
C LYS A 84 -16.92 7.76 -18.13
N ASP A 85 -15.83 7.07 -18.54
CA ASP A 85 -15.46 5.73 -18.07
C ASP A 85 -14.63 5.74 -16.79
N GLN A 86 -14.76 6.79 -16.03
CA GLN A 86 -14.16 6.89 -14.70
C GLN A 86 -15.21 6.64 -13.62
N GLN A 87 -14.78 6.03 -12.55
CA GLN A 87 -15.58 5.85 -11.35
C GLN A 87 -14.72 6.00 -10.09
N TRP A 88 -15.35 5.99 -8.93
CA TRP A 88 -14.64 5.92 -7.67
C TRP A 88 -13.90 4.57 -7.56
N ILE A 89 -12.59 4.63 -7.37
CA ILE A 89 -11.71 3.45 -7.40
C ILE A 89 -10.86 3.26 -6.15
N TYR A 90 -10.84 4.24 -5.23
CA TYR A 90 -9.90 4.25 -4.13
C TYR A 90 -10.51 4.78 -2.84
N ASP A 91 -10.39 4.01 -1.74
CA ASP A 91 -10.76 4.41 -0.38
C ASP A 91 -9.55 4.33 0.56
N PRO A 92 -8.97 5.48 0.96
CA PRO A 92 -7.86 5.51 1.91
C PRO A 92 -8.30 5.22 3.35
N THR A 93 -9.61 5.09 3.62
CA THR A 93 -10.13 4.91 4.96
C THR A 93 -10.14 3.43 5.35
N PRO A 94 -9.38 3.01 6.37
CA PRO A 94 -9.41 1.63 6.82
C PRO A 94 -10.81 1.17 7.25
N ALA A 95 -11.15 -0.06 6.99
CA ALA A 95 -12.35 -0.67 7.55
C ALA A 95 -12.29 -0.66 9.08
N PHE A 96 -11.14 -1.03 9.63
CA PHE A 96 -10.80 -0.91 11.04
C PHE A 96 -9.29 -0.99 11.27
N SER A 97 -8.85 -0.46 12.41
CA SER A 97 -7.51 -0.62 12.93
C SER A 97 -7.57 -1.24 14.32
N TYR A 98 -6.53 -1.98 14.69
CA TYR A 98 -6.47 -2.66 15.97
C TYR A 98 -5.05 -2.68 16.53
N GLY A 99 -4.98 -2.72 17.87
CA GLY A 99 -3.74 -2.85 18.61
C GLY A 99 -3.86 -3.90 19.70
N LEU A 100 -2.77 -4.64 19.93
CA LEU A 100 -2.69 -5.67 20.96
C LEU A 100 -1.36 -5.56 21.69
N ASN A 101 -1.45 -5.27 23.00
CA ASN A 101 -0.31 -5.33 23.91
C ASN A 101 -0.35 -6.65 24.69
N ILE A 102 0.75 -7.36 24.66
CA ILE A 102 0.96 -8.61 25.40
C ILE A 102 2.13 -8.38 26.34
N TYR A 103 1.90 -8.64 27.61
CA TYR A 103 2.95 -8.70 28.63
C TYR A 103 2.90 -10.07 29.28
N LEU A 104 4.03 -10.76 29.31
CA LEU A 104 4.21 -12.05 29.95
C LEU A 104 5.41 -11.96 30.88
N GLU A 105 5.31 -12.59 32.03
CA GLU A 105 6.40 -12.71 33.00
C GLU A 105 6.51 -14.16 33.44
N TYR A 106 7.71 -14.66 33.41
CA TYR A 106 8.00 -15.99 33.91
C TYR A 106 9.36 -16.04 34.60
N LYS A 107 9.35 -16.28 35.93
CA LYS A 107 10.54 -16.20 36.77
C LYS A 107 11.21 -14.83 36.67
N ASN A 108 12.41 -14.82 36.11
CA ASN A 108 13.23 -13.60 35.97
C ASN A 108 13.12 -12.97 34.56
N PHE A 109 12.32 -13.55 33.67
CA PHE A 109 12.14 -13.06 32.30
C PHE A 109 10.83 -12.30 32.19
N ASP A 110 10.86 -11.21 31.46
CA ASP A 110 9.68 -10.49 30.99
C ASP A 110 9.70 -10.37 29.46
N LEU A 111 8.52 -10.45 28.87
CA LEU A 111 8.29 -10.29 27.45
C LEU A 111 7.19 -9.28 27.23
N THR A 112 7.48 -8.25 26.45
CA THR A 112 6.48 -7.28 26.01
C THR A 112 6.40 -7.30 24.48
N MET A 113 5.19 -7.37 23.95
CA MET A 113 4.93 -7.27 22.52
C MET A 113 3.82 -6.25 22.27
N PHE A 114 4.01 -5.43 21.24
CA PHE A 114 2.96 -4.59 20.70
C PHE A 114 2.73 -4.91 19.23
N TRP A 115 1.52 -5.38 18.95
CA TRP A 115 1.02 -5.64 17.60
C TRP A 115 0.08 -4.52 17.18
N GLN A 116 0.19 -4.10 15.93
CA GLN A 116 -0.72 -3.15 15.31
C GLN A 116 -1.13 -3.67 13.94
N GLY A 117 -2.43 -3.63 13.68
CA GLY A 117 -2.98 -4.02 12.39
C GLY A 117 -3.93 -2.97 11.82
N VAL A 118 -3.98 -2.94 10.49
CA VAL A 118 -4.93 -2.15 9.70
C VAL A 118 -5.52 -3.07 8.66
N GLN A 119 -6.84 -3.01 8.50
CA GLN A 119 -7.57 -3.88 7.59
C GLN A 119 -8.51 -3.08 6.69
N GLY A 120 -8.65 -3.53 5.43
CA GLY A 120 -9.58 -2.97 4.47
C GLY A 120 -9.25 -1.52 4.12
N VAL A 121 -7.98 -1.25 3.85
CA VAL A 121 -7.49 0.02 3.34
C VAL A 121 -6.92 -0.18 1.94
N ASP A 122 -7.26 0.71 1.02
CA ASP A 122 -6.62 0.79 -0.27
C ASP A 122 -5.37 1.67 -0.19
N VAL A 123 -4.38 1.34 -0.98
CA VAL A 123 -3.18 2.17 -1.19
C VAL A 123 -2.92 2.31 -2.68
N ILE A 124 -2.49 3.49 -3.11
CA ILE A 124 -2.02 3.71 -4.46
C ILE A 124 -0.51 3.48 -4.48
N SER A 125 -0.08 2.53 -5.30
CA SER A 125 1.32 2.16 -5.42
C SER A 125 2.02 3.01 -6.49
N ASP A 126 2.56 4.15 -6.10
CA ASP A 126 3.44 4.94 -6.98
C ASP A 126 4.70 4.16 -7.35
N LEU A 127 5.16 3.29 -6.45
CA LEU A 127 6.27 2.39 -6.74
C LEU A 127 5.96 1.50 -7.95
N LYS A 128 4.77 0.90 -8.00
CA LYS A 128 4.32 0.07 -9.13
C LYS A 128 4.26 0.88 -10.43
N LYS A 129 3.78 2.13 -10.34
CA LYS A 129 3.73 3.05 -11.47
C LYS A 129 5.11 3.31 -12.08
N GLU A 130 6.12 3.49 -11.23
CA GLU A 130 7.50 3.77 -11.67
C GLU A 130 8.29 2.51 -12.04
N THR A 131 7.96 1.37 -11.42
CA THR A 131 8.74 0.13 -11.62
C THR A 131 8.18 -0.78 -12.70
N ASP A 132 6.87 -0.78 -12.95
CA ASP A 132 6.23 -1.65 -13.95
C ASP A 132 6.20 -1.01 -15.34
N LEU A 133 5.96 0.30 -15.40
CA LEU A 133 5.83 0.99 -16.67
C LEU A 133 7.18 1.57 -17.11
N TRP A 134 7.51 1.39 -18.38
CA TRP A 134 8.77 1.89 -18.93
C TRP A 134 8.65 3.30 -19.50
N SER A 135 7.45 3.78 -19.77
CA SER A 135 7.19 5.07 -20.40
C SER A 135 7.47 6.27 -19.48
N GLY A 136 7.96 7.36 -20.04
CA GLY A 136 8.15 8.66 -19.37
C GLY A 136 9.56 9.24 -19.48
N LEU A 137 9.70 10.49 -19.06
CA LEU A 137 10.93 11.30 -19.20
C LEU A 137 12.17 10.73 -18.48
N ASN A 138 11.99 9.85 -17.49
CA ASN A 138 13.06 9.31 -16.66
C ASN A 138 13.43 7.86 -17.00
N ILE A 139 13.13 7.39 -18.19
CA ILE A 139 13.27 6.00 -18.63
C ILE A 139 14.67 5.42 -18.39
N GLY A 140 15.71 6.23 -18.56
CA GLY A 140 17.09 5.76 -18.50
C GLY A 140 17.74 5.75 -17.11
N PHE A 141 17.09 6.33 -16.09
CA PHE A 141 17.73 6.61 -14.81
C PHE A 141 17.19 5.81 -13.62
N LEU A 142 16.04 5.16 -13.75
CA LEU A 142 15.42 4.39 -12.67
C LEU A 142 15.52 2.89 -12.92
N ASN A 143 15.90 2.16 -11.89
CA ASN A 143 15.81 0.71 -11.90
C ASN A 143 14.35 0.29 -11.97
N LYS A 144 14.08 -0.75 -12.75
CA LYS A 144 12.74 -1.34 -12.86
C LYS A 144 12.55 -2.43 -11.81
N GLY A 145 11.29 -2.69 -11.46
CA GLY A 145 10.96 -3.80 -10.56
C GLY A 145 11.29 -5.15 -11.20
N LYS A 146 11.71 -6.11 -10.39
CA LYS A 146 12.01 -7.46 -10.89
C LYS A 146 10.83 -8.10 -11.63
N ARG A 147 9.61 -7.72 -11.26
CA ARG A 147 8.38 -8.25 -11.86
C ARG A 147 8.22 -7.92 -13.35
N VAL A 148 8.89 -6.87 -13.87
CA VAL A 148 8.86 -6.58 -15.31
C VAL A 148 9.55 -7.63 -16.18
N LEU A 149 10.31 -8.54 -15.58
CA LEU A 149 10.84 -9.71 -16.27
C LEU A 149 9.72 -10.66 -16.73
N ASP A 150 8.59 -10.60 -16.03
CA ASP A 150 7.38 -11.36 -16.34
C ASP A 150 6.35 -10.53 -17.15
N ALA A 151 6.75 -9.34 -17.67
CA ALA A 151 5.88 -8.51 -18.48
C ALA A 151 5.39 -9.26 -19.74
N TRP A 152 4.21 -8.85 -20.21
CA TRP A 152 3.63 -9.41 -21.40
C TRP A 152 4.60 -9.30 -22.59
N SER A 153 4.71 -10.38 -23.33
CA SER A 153 5.46 -10.47 -24.58
C SER A 153 4.86 -11.58 -25.45
N PRO A 154 5.19 -11.66 -26.74
CA PRO A 154 4.75 -12.78 -27.59
C PRO A 154 5.17 -14.16 -27.07
N THR A 155 6.22 -14.23 -26.26
CA THR A 155 6.71 -15.46 -25.60
C THR A 155 6.15 -15.66 -24.19
N ASN A 156 5.45 -14.66 -23.63
CA ASN A 156 4.75 -14.71 -22.34
C ASN A 156 3.36 -14.04 -22.44
N PRO A 157 2.44 -14.60 -23.25
CA PRO A 157 1.16 -13.95 -23.57
C PRO A 157 0.15 -13.94 -22.42
N ASP A 158 0.34 -14.78 -21.40
CA ASP A 158 -0.58 -14.92 -20.28
C ASP A 158 -0.30 -13.95 -19.12
N SER A 159 0.76 -13.16 -19.22
CA SER A 159 1.10 -12.16 -18.21
C SER A 159 -0.02 -11.13 -17.99
N ASP A 160 -0.16 -10.67 -16.75
CA ASP A 160 -1.02 -9.56 -16.35
C ASP A 160 -0.21 -8.24 -16.13
N ILE A 161 1.08 -8.27 -16.42
CA ILE A 161 1.95 -7.10 -16.38
C ILE A 161 2.06 -6.53 -17.78
N PRO A 162 1.78 -5.23 -17.99
CA PRO A 162 1.80 -4.63 -19.31
C PRO A 162 3.13 -4.83 -20.04
N ALA A 163 3.07 -4.93 -21.35
CA ALA A 163 4.25 -4.98 -22.18
C ALA A 163 5.08 -3.72 -22.00
N LEU A 164 6.39 -3.87 -21.92
CA LEU A 164 7.31 -2.74 -21.82
C LEU A 164 7.20 -1.89 -23.10
N SER A 165 6.93 -0.61 -22.94
CA SER A 165 6.87 0.35 -24.02
C SER A 165 7.68 1.58 -23.71
N ARG A 166 8.41 2.07 -24.69
CA ARG A 166 9.15 3.31 -24.58
C ARG A 166 8.23 4.54 -24.59
N ASP A 167 7.16 4.44 -25.33
CA ASP A 167 6.17 5.50 -25.52
C ASP A 167 4.88 5.15 -24.78
N ASP A 168 4.29 6.12 -24.09
CA ASP A 168 3.02 5.96 -23.37
C ASP A 168 1.85 6.29 -24.31
N VAL A 169 1.70 5.49 -25.35
CA VAL A 169 0.63 5.70 -26.34
C VAL A 169 -0.77 5.38 -25.80
N ASN A 170 -0.87 4.59 -24.75
CA ASN A 170 -2.12 4.17 -24.11
C ASN A 170 -2.41 4.97 -22.81
N ASN A 171 -1.56 5.95 -22.49
CA ASN A 171 -1.64 6.69 -21.24
C ASN A 171 -1.80 5.76 -20.02
N GLU A 172 -0.93 4.77 -19.90
CA GLU A 172 -1.02 3.71 -18.88
C GLU A 172 -0.73 4.22 -17.47
N LYS A 173 -0.11 5.40 -17.34
CA LYS A 173 0.15 6.06 -16.04
C LYS A 173 -1.05 6.82 -15.48
N ARG A 174 -2.19 6.83 -16.19
CA ARG A 174 -3.41 7.46 -15.70
C ARG A 174 -3.87 6.84 -14.37
N VAL A 175 -4.58 7.64 -13.58
CA VAL A 175 -5.18 7.15 -12.32
C VAL A 175 -6.14 6.02 -12.64
N SER A 176 -5.87 4.84 -12.08
CA SER A 176 -6.62 3.62 -12.39
C SER A 176 -6.51 2.55 -11.31
N THR A 177 -7.41 1.59 -11.36
CA THR A 177 -7.40 0.43 -10.46
C THR A 177 -6.15 -0.43 -10.62
N TYR A 178 -5.40 -0.30 -11.71
CA TYR A 178 -4.13 -1.03 -11.88
C TYR A 178 -3.12 -0.71 -10.76
N PHE A 179 -3.14 0.51 -10.23
CA PHE A 179 -2.24 0.97 -9.18
C PHE A 179 -2.84 0.88 -7.78
N VAL A 180 -4.12 0.57 -7.65
CA VAL A 180 -4.77 0.39 -6.36
C VAL A 180 -4.47 -1.01 -5.84
N GLU A 181 -3.94 -1.08 -4.64
CA GLU A 181 -3.54 -2.32 -3.99
C GLU A 181 -4.13 -2.39 -2.58
N ASN A 182 -4.29 -3.61 -2.08
CA ASN A 182 -4.73 -3.84 -0.72
C ASN A 182 -3.59 -3.54 0.27
N GLY A 183 -3.70 -2.44 0.99
CA GLY A 183 -2.75 -1.98 1.99
C GLY A 183 -2.92 -2.60 3.38
N SER A 184 -3.74 -3.63 3.55
CA SER A 184 -3.92 -4.29 4.84
C SER A 184 -2.64 -4.91 5.36
N PHE A 185 -2.39 -4.75 6.66
CA PHE A 185 -1.20 -5.31 7.30
C PHE A 185 -1.39 -5.63 8.77
N LEU A 186 -0.47 -6.44 9.31
CA LEU A 186 -0.23 -6.65 10.73
C LEU A 186 1.27 -6.51 11.01
N LYS A 187 1.65 -5.64 11.95
CA LYS A 187 3.04 -5.38 12.33
C LYS A 187 3.31 -5.70 13.79
N LEU A 188 4.45 -6.34 14.05
CA LEU A 188 5.05 -6.39 15.37
C LEU A 188 5.89 -5.12 15.54
N ARG A 189 5.24 -4.09 16.13
CA ARG A 189 5.83 -2.76 16.31
C ARG A 189 6.94 -2.74 17.33
N ASN A 190 6.75 -3.50 18.40
CA ASN A 190 7.73 -3.59 19.48
C ASN A 190 7.73 -5.01 20.04
N LEU A 191 8.92 -5.54 20.20
CA LEU A 191 9.20 -6.77 20.93
C LEU A 191 10.32 -6.44 21.91
N GLN A 192 10.11 -6.69 23.19
CA GLN A 192 11.15 -6.55 24.20
C GLN A 192 11.20 -7.78 25.09
N ILE A 193 12.39 -8.33 25.26
CA ILE A 193 12.68 -9.41 26.18
C ILE A 193 13.60 -8.85 27.24
N GLY A 194 13.19 -8.94 28.50
CA GLY A 194 13.96 -8.51 29.66
C GLY A 194 14.36 -9.68 30.54
N TYR A 195 15.49 -9.54 31.20
CA TYR A 195 15.95 -10.45 32.23
C TYR A 195 16.30 -9.66 33.52
N ASN A 196 15.55 -9.90 34.56
CA ASN A 196 15.80 -9.33 35.90
C ASN A 196 16.83 -10.21 36.64
N VAL A 197 18.01 -9.68 36.85
CA VAL A 197 19.05 -10.41 37.57
C VAL A 197 18.58 -10.67 38.99
N PRO A 198 18.70 -11.93 39.50
CA PRO A 198 18.30 -12.25 40.86
C PRO A 198 18.92 -11.32 41.89
N GLN A 199 18.12 -10.89 42.86
CA GLN A 199 18.51 -9.87 43.87
C GLN A 199 19.79 -10.23 44.63
N ASN A 200 20.03 -11.53 44.88
CA ASN A 200 21.24 -12.00 45.54
C ASN A 200 22.52 -11.69 44.75
N PHE A 201 22.44 -11.67 43.42
CA PHE A 201 23.58 -11.29 42.56
C PHE A 201 23.69 -9.77 42.45
N ALA A 202 22.57 -9.05 42.31
CA ALA A 202 22.56 -7.58 42.23
C ALA A 202 23.17 -6.97 43.47
N LYS A 203 22.79 -7.44 44.66
CA LYS A 203 23.33 -6.97 45.95
C LYS A 203 24.85 -7.20 46.11
N LYS A 204 25.40 -8.28 45.57
CA LYS A 204 26.85 -8.49 45.57
C LYS A 204 27.60 -7.42 44.75
N MET A 205 26.93 -6.83 43.77
CA MET A 205 27.46 -5.73 42.94
C MET A 205 27.06 -4.34 43.49
N LYS A 206 26.50 -4.28 44.72
CA LYS A 206 25.99 -3.06 45.39
C LYS A 206 24.88 -2.36 44.57
N MET A 207 24.06 -3.16 43.89
CA MET A 207 22.90 -2.68 43.16
C MET A 207 21.62 -3.19 43.82
N GLU A 208 20.58 -2.36 43.86
CA GLU A 208 19.26 -2.78 44.33
C GLU A 208 18.55 -3.61 43.26
N ARG A 209 18.69 -3.19 42.02
CA ARG A 209 18.08 -3.87 40.86
C ARG A 209 18.99 -3.77 39.64
N LEU A 210 19.09 -4.89 38.91
CA LEU A 210 19.75 -4.95 37.62
C LEU A 210 18.84 -5.70 36.63
N ARG A 211 18.46 -5.03 35.54
CA ARG A 211 17.69 -5.62 34.46
C ARG A 211 18.41 -5.41 33.13
N LEU A 212 18.59 -6.49 32.40
CA LEU A 212 19.11 -6.48 31.03
C LEU A 212 17.92 -6.63 30.07
N TYR A 213 17.91 -5.93 28.93
CA TYR A 213 16.87 -6.12 27.95
C TYR A 213 17.38 -6.02 26.51
N LEU A 214 16.71 -6.74 25.63
CA LEU A 214 16.82 -6.62 24.18
C LEU A 214 15.47 -6.16 23.63
N SER A 215 15.48 -5.11 22.82
CA SER A 215 14.28 -4.59 22.16
C SER A 215 14.47 -4.57 20.66
N ALA A 216 13.42 -4.94 19.94
CA ALA A 216 13.33 -4.84 18.49
C ALA A 216 12.09 -4.02 18.11
N GLN A 217 12.27 -3.02 17.23
CA GLN A 217 11.16 -2.25 16.68
C GLN A 217 11.00 -2.57 15.20
N ASN A 218 9.76 -2.69 14.75
CA ASN A 218 9.39 -3.03 13.37
C ASN A 218 9.99 -4.37 12.91
N LEU A 219 10.02 -5.36 13.82
CA LEU A 219 10.67 -6.64 13.58
C LEU A 219 9.98 -7.45 12.48
N LEU A 220 8.66 -7.38 12.40
CA LEU A 220 7.87 -8.18 11.47
C LEU A 220 6.74 -7.34 10.88
N THR A 221 6.60 -7.43 9.56
CA THR A 221 5.46 -6.90 8.81
C THR A 221 4.83 -8.03 8.01
N ILE A 222 3.57 -8.35 8.32
CA ILE A 222 2.73 -9.24 7.54
C ILE A 222 1.80 -8.34 6.73
N LYS A 223 1.92 -8.36 5.41
CA LYS A 223 1.15 -7.54 4.48
C LYS A 223 0.30 -8.40 3.56
N SER A 224 -0.69 -7.77 2.90
CA SER A 224 -1.44 -8.46 1.84
C SER A 224 -0.48 -9.03 0.80
N LYS A 225 -0.78 -10.23 0.31
CA LYS A 225 -0.02 -10.88 -0.77
C LYS A 225 -0.09 -10.11 -2.09
N ASP A 226 -1.17 -9.34 -2.28
CA ASP A 226 -1.41 -8.55 -3.48
C ASP A 226 -0.70 -7.18 -3.43
N PHE A 227 -0.12 -6.81 -2.29
CA PHE A 227 0.65 -5.59 -2.14
C PHE A 227 2.09 -5.77 -2.65
N THR A 228 2.43 -5.07 -3.73
CA THR A 228 3.73 -5.18 -4.41
C THR A 228 4.82 -4.33 -3.79
N GLY A 229 4.46 -3.30 -3.02
CA GLY A 229 5.41 -2.41 -2.35
C GLY A 229 6.17 -3.06 -1.18
N VAL A 230 7.13 -2.35 -0.63
CA VAL A 230 7.94 -2.82 0.51
C VAL A 230 7.14 -2.73 1.81
N ASP A 231 6.53 -1.59 2.07
CA ASP A 231 5.78 -1.31 3.30
C ASP A 231 4.42 -0.67 2.99
N PRO A 232 3.29 -1.27 3.44
CA PRO A 232 1.96 -0.72 3.19
C PRO A 232 1.71 0.66 3.79
N GLU A 233 2.45 1.05 4.84
CA GLU A 233 2.35 2.39 5.43
C GLU A 233 3.17 3.43 4.66
N ASN A 234 4.09 2.99 3.82
CA ASN A 234 4.85 3.84 2.90
C ASN A 234 4.85 3.19 1.51
N PRO A 235 3.71 3.23 0.79
CA PRO A 235 3.57 2.59 -0.52
C PRO A 235 4.35 3.31 -1.62
N ASN A 236 4.87 4.49 -1.33
CA ASN A 236 5.56 5.35 -2.28
C ASN A 236 7.04 4.98 -2.42
N TYR A 237 7.71 5.67 -3.34
CA TYR A 237 9.13 5.52 -3.61
C TYR A 237 9.94 6.18 -2.49
N GLY A 238 10.16 5.45 -1.39
CA GLY A 238 10.85 5.97 -0.22
C GLY A 238 11.61 4.88 0.54
N TYR A 239 12.34 5.30 1.56
CA TYR A 239 13.00 4.35 2.45
C TYR A 239 11.97 3.57 3.28
N PRO A 240 12.11 2.23 3.36
CA PRO A 240 11.27 1.44 4.24
C PRO A 240 11.49 1.83 5.71
N ILE A 241 10.48 1.61 6.54
CA ILE A 241 10.60 1.81 7.99
C ILE A 241 11.70 0.89 8.53
N PRO A 242 12.73 1.44 9.21
CA PRO A 242 13.88 0.65 9.63
C PRO A 242 13.54 -0.34 10.75
N LEU A 243 14.21 -1.48 10.73
CA LEU A 243 14.34 -2.36 11.88
C LEU A 243 15.35 -1.75 12.85
N ASN A 244 14.93 -1.50 14.10
CA ASN A 244 15.82 -1.04 15.15
C ASN A 244 16.01 -2.14 16.20
N LEU A 245 17.26 -2.46 16.52
CA LEU A 245 17.63 -3.38 17.59
C LEU A 245 18.37 -2.59 18.68
N THR A 246 17.93 -2.76 19.91
CA THR A 246 18.50 -2.06 21.07
C THR A 246 18.78 -3.05 22.18
N PHE A 247 20.02 -3.06 22.67
CA PHE A 247 20.37 -3.69 23.94
C PHE A 247 20.48 -2.62 25.01
N GLY A 248 19.91 -2.86 26.19
CA GLY A 248 19.94 -1.90 27.27
C GLY A 248 20.08 -2.56 28.63
N ILE A 249 20.52 -1.75 29.60
CA ILE A 249 20.74 -2.12 31.00
C ILE A 249 20.03 -1.08 31.86
N ASN A 250 19.18 -1.54 32.76
CA ASN A 250 18.57 -0.71 33.81
C ASN A 250 19.18 -1.08 35.16
N VAL A 251 19.73 -0.10 35.84
CA VAL A 251 20.38 -0.27 37.14
C VAL A 251 19.74 0.68 38.16
N SER A 252 19.44 0.18 39.35
CA SER A 252 19.09 0.98 40.54
C SER A 252 20.10 0.68 41.64
N PHE A 253 20.52 1.74 42.38
CA PHE A 253 21.46 1.68 43.49
C PHE A 253 20.78 2.01 44.78
#